data_819941319b3cac412e1e9d9dee0841ca
#
_entry.id   819941319b3cac412e1e9d9dee0841ca
#
_cell.length_a   1.000
_cell.length_b   1.000
_cell.length_c   1.000
_cell.angle_alpha   90.00
_cell.angle_beta   90.00
_cell.angle_gamma   90.00
#
_symmetry.space_group_name_H-M   'P 1'
#
loop_
_entity.id
_entity.type
_entity.pdbx_description
1 polymer ?
#
loop_
_entity_poly.entity_id
_entity_poly.type
_entity_poly.pdbx_seq_one_letter_code
_entity_poly.pdbx_strand_id
1 'polypeptide(L)'
;MLNKIIRFSLENRIFVLVASVLLVIGGLYSTSKTDVDVFPDLNAPTVVIMTEAGGMATEEVEQLVTFPIETAVNGSTSVRRVRSQSTNGFSVVWVEFDWGTDIYLARQIVSEKLAAVGEQMPEGVSAPVLGPQSSILGEVLIVSLTSKHTSQQDLRTYADWVIRPRLLSTGGV
;
A
#
# COMPACT_ATOMS: atom_id res chain seq x y z
N MET A 1 -1.87 50.32 14.83
CA MET A 1 -2.82 49.29 14.45
C MET A 1 -3.34 48.50 15.67
N LEU A 2 -2.47 48.11 16.60
CA LEU A 2 -2.84 47.32 17.80
C LEU A 2 -3.96 47.97 18.66
N ASN A 3 -3.85 49.27 18.94
CA ASN A 3 -4.85 49.99 19.74
C ASN A 3 -6.25 50.01 19.10
N LYS A 4 -6.36 49.93 17.76
CA LYS A 4 -7.68 49.87 17.10
C LYS A 4 -8.32 48.50 17.28
N ILE A 5 -7.49 47.42 17.24
CA ILE A 5 -7.97 46.04 17.45
C ILE A 5 -8.44 45.87 18.89
N ILE A 6 -7.64 46.34 19.86
CA ILE A 6 -7.99 46.26 21.29
C ILE A 6 -9.31 47.03 21.57
N ARG A 7 -9.44 48.24 21.05
CA ARG A 7 -10.65 49.04 21.22
C ARG A 7 -11.88 48.38 20.59
N PHE A 8 -11.77 47.88 19.38
CA PHE A 8 -12.83 47.12 18.69
C PHE A 8 -13.27 45.90 19.50
N SER A 9 -12.31 45.14 20.03
CA SER A 9 -12.60 43.96 20.87
C SER A 9 -13.33 44.29 22.16
N LEU A 10 -12.99 45.42 22.80
CA LEU A 10 -13.64 45.88 24.02
C LEU A 10 -15.04 46.43 23.75
N GLU A 11 -15.24 47.09 22.63
CA GLU A 11 -16.53 47.66 22.23
C GLU A 11 -17.51 46.56 21.75
N ASN A 12 -17.00 45.47 21.14
CA ASN A 12 -17.81 44.39 20.56
C ASN A 12 -17.59 43.05 21.27
N ARG A 13 -17.79 43.00 22.59
CA ARG A 13 -17.49 41.80 23.42
C ARG A 13 -18.20 40.53 22.93
N ILE A 14 -19.50 40.65 22.56
CA ILE A 14 -20.30 39.51 22.12
C ILE A 14 -19.74 38.93 20.80
N PHE A 15 -19.36 39.82 19.87
CA PHE A 15 -18.78 39.40 18.59
C PHE A 15 -17.46 38.63 18.79
N VAL A 16 -16.60 39.11 19.68
CA VAL A 16 -15.32 38.46 19.99
C VAL A 16 -15.53 37.09 20.65
N LEU A 17 -16.51 36.99 21.58
CA LEU A 17 -16.85 35.71 22.21
C LEU A 17 -17.36 34.68 21.19
N VAL A 18 -18.28 35.08 20.31
CA VAL A 18 -18.81 34.20 19.27
C VAL A 18 -17.71 33.76 18.32
N ALA A 19 -16.86 34.70 17.89
CA ALA A 19 -15.72 34.38 17.03
C ALA A 19 -14.73 33.42 17.71
N SER A 20 -14.46 33.58 19.00
CA SER A 20 -13.61 32.68 19.77
C SER A 20 -14.19 31.27 19.87
N VAL A 21 -15.49 31.16 20.16
CA VAL A 21 -16.19 29.86 20.22
C VAL A 21 -16.16 29.16 18.86
N LEU A 22 -16.40 29.87 17.76
CA LEU A 22 -16.33 29.33 16.41
C LEU A 22 -14.90 28.83 16.05
N LEU A 23 -13.87 29.57 16.46
CA LEU A 23 -12.48 29.16 16.28
C LEU A 23 -12.15 27.89 17.06
N VAL A 24 -12.61 27.76 18.31
CA VAL A 24 -12.41 26.56 19.11
C VAL A 24 -13.12 25.36 18.50
N ILE A 25 -14.38 25.51 18.11
CA ILE A 25 -15.16 24.44 17.47
C ILE A 25 -14.52 24.04 16.13
N GLY A 26 -14.14 25.00 15.29
CA GLY A 26 -13.46 24.77 14.03
C GLY A 26 -12.11 24.09 14.20
N GLY A 27 -11.33 24.50 15.21
CA GLY A 27 -10.06 23.88 15.55
C GLY A 27 -10.22 22.42 16.00
N LEU A 28 -11.16 22.16 16.90
CA LEU A 28 -11.48 20.78 17.36
C LEU A 28 -11.95 19.90 16.19
N TYR A 29 -12.80 20.41 15.33
CA TYR A 29 -13.27 19.69 14.15
C TYR A 29 -12.13 19.41 13.17
N SER A 30 -11.26 20.38 12.90
CA SER A 30 -10.09 20.19 12.04
C SER A 30 -9.13 19.15 12.60
N THR A 31 -8.82 19.25 13.91
CA THR A 31 -7.92 18.30 14.59
C THR A 31 -8.50 16.88 14.60
N SER A 32 -9.81 16.72 14.74
CA SER A 32 -10.45 15.40 14.73
C SER A 32 -10.44 14.71 13.36
N LYS A 33 -10.22 15.47 12.28
CA LYS A 33 -10.10 14.97 10.90
C LYS A 33 -8.67 14.91 10.39
N THR A 34 -7.72 15.33 11.18
CA THR A 34 -6.31 15.22 10.81
C THR A 34 -5.86 13.80 11.07
N ASP A 35 -5.49 13.09 10.00
CA ASP A 35 -4.87 11.78 10.11
C ASP A 35 -3.53 11.95 10.84
N VAL A 36 -3.41 11.31 12.00
CA VAL A 36 -2.17 11.30 12.78
C VAL A 36 -1.42 10.04 12.40
N ASP A 37 -0.55 10.16 11.40
CA ASP A 37 0.40 9.11 11.07
C ASP A 37 1.59 9.18 12.03
N VAL A 38 1.84 8.09 12.74
CA VAL A 38 2.98 7.98 13.68
C VAL A 38 4.31 7.96 12.92
N PHE A 39 4.27 7.45 11.70
CA PHE A 39 5.42 7.45 10.78
C PHE A 39 4.99 8.02 9.44
N PRO A 40 5.65 9.08 8.95
CA PRO A 40 5.40 9.54 7.58
C PRO A 40 5.75 8.41 6.60
N ASP A 41 5.01 8.34 5.51
CA ASP A 41 5.30 7.41 4.42
C ASP A 41 6.74 7.63 3.93
N LEU A 42 7.63 6.75 4.32
CA LEU A 42 9.06 6.81 3.95
C LEU A 42 9.34 6.23 2.57
N ASN A 43 8.36 5.53 1.99
CA ASN A 43 8.46 4.94 0.66
C ASN A 43 7.45 5.56 -0.29
N ALA A 44 7.92 5.80 -1.52
CA ALA A 44 7.05 6.13 -2.62
C ALA A 44 6.06 4.96 -2.88
N PRO A 45 4.83 5.26 -3.34
CA PRO A 45 3.87 4.22 -3.68
C PRO A 45 4.50 3.21 -4.65
N THR A 46 4.52 1.94 -4.27
CA THR A 46 5.19 0.89 -5.04
C THR A 46 4.21 -0.24 -5.32
N VAL A 47 4.10 -0.61 -6.58
CA VAL A 47 3.34 -1.76 -7.04
C VAL A 47 4.31 -2.90 -7.36
N VAL A 48 4.05 -4.08 -6.82
CA VAL A 48 4.85 -5.27 -7.05
C VAL A 48 4.11 -6.17 -8.03
N ILE A 49 4.82 -6.66 -9.05
CA ILE A 49 4.34 -7.61 -10.04
C ILE A 49 5.10 -8.91 -9.83
N MET A 50 4.41 -10.02 -9.78
CA MET A 50 4.96 -11.35 -9.60
C MET A 50 4.53 -12.25 -10.76
N THR A 51 5.46 -13.02 -11.32
CA THR A 51 5.19 -13.93 -12.43
C THR A 51 5.93 -15.23 -12.22
N GLU A 52 5.20 -16.34 -12.26
CA GLU A 52 5.78 -17.67 -12.20
C GLU A 52 6.08 -18.17 -13.63
N ALA A 53 7.31 -18.58 -13.85
CA ALA A 53 7.82 -19.07 -15.13
C ALA A 53 8.49 -20.46 -14.93
N GLY A 54 7.67 -21.43 -14.52
CA GLY A 54 8.13 -22.75 -14.12
C GLY A 54 9.04 -23.43 -15.17
N GLY A 55 10.20 -23.91 -14.74
CA GLY A 55 11.15 -24.62 -15.59
C GLY A 55 12.14 -23.77 -16.38
N MET A 56 12.00 -22.43 -16.38
CA MET A 56 12.91 -21.52 -17.08
C MET A 56 14.14 -21.18 -16.24
N ALA A 57 15.30 -21.12 -16.88
CA ALA A 57 16.52 -20.59 -16.30
C ALA A 57 16.42 -19.07 -16.06
N THR A 58 17.22 -18.53 -15.14
CA THR A 58 17.18 -17.12 -14.76
C THR A 58 17.32 -16.17 -15.98
N GLU A 59 18.19 -16.49 -16.92
CA GLU A 59 18.41 -15.68 -18.13
C GLU A 59 17.20 -15.71 -19.07
N GLU A 60 16.53 -16.85 -19.17
CA GLU A 60 15.28 -16.99 -19.95
C GLU A 60 14.14 -16.23 -19.31
N VAL A 61 14.01 -16.31 -17.98
CA VAL A 61 13.02 -15.51 -17.23
C VAL A 61 13.25 -14.02 -17.43
N GLU A 62 14.51 -13.58 -17.41
CA GLU A 62 14.84 -12.17 -17.62
C GLU A 62 14.43 -11.71 -19.01
N GLN A 63 14.81 -12.43 -20.06
CA GLN A 63 14.58 -12.03 -21.44
C GLN A 63 13.13 -12.17 -21.88
N LEU A 64 12.46 -13.24 -21.50
CA LEU A 64 11.13 -13.60 -22.02
C LEU A 64 9.98 -13.14 -21.12
N VAL A 65 10.23 -12.87 -19.83
CA VAL A 65 9.20 -12.51 -18.86
C VAL A 65 9.46 -11.14 -18.26
N THR A 66 10.61 -10.94 -17.64
CA THR A 66 10.90 -9.72 -16.88
C THR A 66 11.01 -8.51 -17.80
N PHE A 67 11.82 -8.57 -18.85
CA PHE A 67 12.04 -7.47 -19.77
C PHE A 67 10.78 -7.00 -20.51
N PRO A 68 9.88 -7.86 -21.02
CA PRO A 68 8.59 -7.45 -21.57
C PRO A 68 7.72 -6.70 -20.55
N ILE A 69 7.67 -7.18 -19.29
CA ILE A 69 6.92 -6.52 -18.22
C ILE A 69 7.50 -5.14 -17.92
N GLU A 70 8.82 -5.06 -17.71
CA GLU A 70 9.50 -3.77 -17.49
C GLU A 70 9.23 -2.77 -18.60
N THR A 71 9.35 -3.21 -19.84
CA THR A 71 9.12 -2.36 -21.01
C THR A 71 7.69 -1.83 -21.06
N ALA A 72 6.71 -2.66 -20.71
CA ALA A 72 5.32 -2.27 -20.73
C ALA A 72 4.95 -1.27 -19.63
N VAL A 73 5.54 -1.41 -18.45
CA VAL A 73 5.26 -0.50 -17.31
C VAL A 73 6.14 0.73 -17.30
N ASN A 74 7.32 0.65 -17.93
CA ASN A 74 8.23 1.78 -18.04
C ASN A 74 7.62 2.87 -18.94
N GLY A 75 7.70 4.12 -18.52
CA GLY A 75 7.09 5.25 -19.24
C GLY A 75 5.58 5.40 -19.01
N SER A 76 4.97 4.63 -18.12
CA SER A 76 3.60 4.90 -17.65
C SER A 76 3.54 6.18 -16.84
N THR A 77 2.38 6.82 -16.81
CA THR A 77 2.18 8.08 -16.08
C THR A 77 2.56 7.94 -14.61
N SER A 78 3.32 8.90 -14.10
CA SER A 78 3.79 8.97 -12.71
C SER A 78 4.71 7.82 -12.26
N VAL A 79 5.21 7.00 -13.18
CA VAL A 79 6.25 6.00 -12.87
C VAL A 79 7.60 6.70 -12.74
N ARG A 80 8.18 6.62 -11.56
CA ARG A 80 9.47 7.19 -11.21
C ARG A 80 10.62 6.26 -11.52
N ARG A 81 10.45 4.98 -11.21
CA ARG A 81 11.48 3.96 -11.37
C ARG A 81 10.89 2.57 -11.44
N VAL A 82 11.47 1.73 -12.27
CA VAL A 82 11.19 0.29 -12.34
C VAL A 82 12.45 -0.46 -11.91
N ARG A 83 12.30 -1.48 -11.10
CA ARG A 83 13.34 -2.43 -10.68
C ARG A 83 12.80 -3.84 -10.80
N SER A 84 13.65 -4.78 -11.11
CA SER A 84 13.27 -6.18 -11.22
C SER A 84 14.31 -7.11 -10.60
N GLN A 85 13.88 -8.31 -10.36
CA GLN A 85 14.72 -9.43 -9.99
C GLN A 85 14.20 -10.69 -10.64
N SER A 86 15.04 -11.30 -11.46
CA SER A 86 14.79 -12.59 -12.07
C SER A 86 15.50 -13.70 -11.30
N THR A 87 14.79 -14.77 -11.05
CA THR A 87 15.34 -15.99 -10.44
C THR A 87 14.88 -17.19 -11.24
N ASN A 88 15.37 -18.38 -10.89
CA ASN A 88 14.99 -19.61 -11.58
C ASN A 88 13.47 -19.85 -11.43
N GLY A 89 12.73 -19.75 -12.53
CA GLY A 89 11.28 -19.95 -12.56
C GLY A 89 10.43 -18.83 -11.98
N PHE A 90 11.01 -17.66 -11.64
CA PHE A 90 10.24 -16.57 -11.01
C PHE A 90 10.78 -15.18 -11.33
N SER A 91 9.87 -14.25 -11.63
CA SER A 91 10.15 -12.82 -11.86
C SER A 91 9.40 -11.95 -10.87
N VAL A 92 10.09 -10.94 -10.33
CA VAL A 92 9.49 -9.90 -9.51
C VAL A 92 9.87 -8.54 -10.09
N VAL A 93 8.88 -7.68 -10.31
CA VAL A 93 9.09 -6.32 -10.80
C VAL A 93 8.45 -5.33 -9.82
N TRP A 94 9.24 -4.37 -9.34
CA TRP A 94 8.79 -3.26 -8.48
C TRP A 94 8.66 -2.00 -9.31
N VAL A 95 7.46 -1.44 -9.35
CA VAL A 95 7.14 -0.19 -10.04
C VAL A 95 6.93 0.89 -8.99
N GLU A 96 7.89 1.80 -8.86
CA GLU A 96 7.80 2.95 -7.97
C GLU A 96 7.13 4.12 -8.70
N PHE A 97 6.14 4.72 -8.06
CA PHE A 97 5.42 5.90 -8.54
C PHE A 97 5.89 7.18 -7.85
N ASP A 98 5.56 8.32 -8.40
CA ASP A 98 5.83 9.62 -7.78
C ASP A 98 5.11 9.75 -6.44
N TRP A 99 5.69 10.52 -5.54
CA TRP A 99 5.10 10.84 -4.24
C TRP A 99 3.72 11.48 -4.39
N GLY A 100 2.77 11.03 -3.57
CA GLY A 100 1.39 11.51 -3.62
C GLY A 100 0.51 10.85 -4.68
N THR A 101 1.03 9.89 -5.45
CA THR A 101 0.20 9.07 -6.34
C THR A 101 -0.65 8.13 -5.50
N ASP A 102 -1.97 8.08 -5.78
CA ASP A 102 -2.86 7.11 -5.15
C ASP A 102 -2.47 5.68 -5.53
N ILE A 103 -2.30 4.81 -4.54
CA ILE A 103 -1.85 3.43 -4.74
C ILE A 103 -2.86 2.60 -5.56
N TYR A 104 -4.15 2.89 -5.43
CA TYR A 104 -5.18 2.20 -6.21
C TYR A 104 -5.14 2.60 -7.68
N LEU A 105 -4.91 3.89 -7.96
CA LEU A 105 -4.68 4.38 -9.33
C LEU A 105 -3.40 3.78 -9.91
N ALA A 106 -2.32 3.73 -9.15
CA ALA A 106 -1.07 3.09 -9.56
C ALA A 106 -1.27 1.62 -9.92
N ARG A 107 -2.00 0.87 -9.10
CA ARG A 107 -2.34 -0.54 -9.36
C ARG A 107 -3.22 -0.70 -10.60
N GLN A 108 -4.16 0.20 -10.84
CA GLN A 108 -5.00 0.19 -12.04
C GLN A 108 -4.15 0.39 -13.30
N ILE A 109 -3.27 1.39 -13.33
CA ILE A 109 -2.36 1.66 -14.45
C ILE A 109 -1.51 0.41 -14.76
N VAL A 110 -0.93 -0.19 -13.74
CA VAL A 110 -0.11 -1.40 -13.91
C VAL A 110 -0.97 -2.56 -14.41
N SER A 111 -2.16 -2.77 -13.86
CA SER A 111 -3.07 -3.85 -14.29
C SER A 111 -3.46 -3.73 -15.77
N GLU A 112 -3.75 -2.53 -16.25
CA GLU A 112 -4.06 -2.28 -17.68
C GLU A 112 -2.87 -2.63 -18.58
N LYS A 113 -1.64 -2.28 -18.16
CA LYS A 113 -0.42 -2.64 -18.90
C LYS A 113 -0.16 -4.14 -18.91
N LEU A 114 -0.36 -4.81 -17.78
CA LEU A 114 -0.16 -6.25 -17.65
C LEU A 114 -1.15 -7.05 -18.48
N ALA A 115 -2.39 -6.58 -18.64
CA ALA A 115 -3.37 -7.24 -19.50
C ALA A 115 -2.86 -7.37 -20.94
N ALA A 116 -2.22 -6.34 -21.47
CA ALA A 116 -1.65 -6.36 -22.83
C ALA A 116 -0.41 -7.26 -22.95
N VAL A 117 0.40 -7.35 -21.89
CA VAL A 117 1.62 -8.17 -21.87
C VAL A 117 1.29 -9.64 -21.62
N GLY A 118 0.26 -9.92 -20.84
CA GLY A 118 -0.15 -11.28 -20.49
C GLY A 118 -0.45 -12.17 -21.72
N GLU A 119 -0.98 -11.57 -22.79
CA GLU A 119 -1.26 -12.26 -24.05
C GLU A 119 0.01 -12.61 -24.85
N GLN A 120 1.14 -11.98 -24.55
CA GLN A 120 2.43 -12.15 -25.23
C GLN A 120 3.39 -13.08 -24.46
N MET A 121 2.99 -13.57 -23.30
CA MET A 121 3.83 -14.45 -22.49
C MET A 121 4.04 -15.80 -23.17
N PRO A 122 5.24 -16.40 -23.01
CA PRO A 122 5.53 -17.74 -23.52
C PRO A 122 4.61 -18.80 -22.91
N GLU A 123 4.44 -19.93 -23.64
CA GLU A 123 3.73 -21.09 -23.11
C GLU A 123 4.42 -21.62 -21.85
N GLY A 124 3.63 -21.91 -20.82
CA GLY A 124 4.12 -22.40 -19.52
C GLY A 124 4.44 -21.31 -18.50
N VAL A 125 4.33 -20.03 -18.87
CA VAL A 125 4.43 -18.90 -17.93
C VAL A 125 3.04 -18.54 -17.41
N SER A 126 2.91 -18.38 -16.10
CA SER A 126 1.66 -17.93 -15.49
C SER A 126 1.39 -16.45 -15.83
N ALA A 127 0.12 -16.06 -15.88
CA ALA A 127 -0.22 -14.66 -16.05
C ALA A 127 0.41 -13.81 -14.92
N PRO A 128 0.99 -12.64 -15.25
CA PRO A 128 1.53 -11.73 -14.24
C PRO A 128 0.44 -11.29 -13.25
N VAL A 129 0.73 -11.38 -11.96
CA VAL A 129 -0.19 -10.98 -10.88
C VAL A 129 0.37 -9.82 -10.08
N LEU A 130 -0.52 -8.95 -9.60
CA LEU A 130 -0.14 -7.89 -8.70
C LEU A 130 0.06 -8.46 -7.29
N GLY A 131 1.22 -8.22 -6.73
CA GLY A 131 1.50 -8.53 -5.32
C GLY A 131 0.58 -7.79 -4.36
N PRO A 132 0.52 -8.25 -3.11
CA PRO A 132 -0.22 -7.55 -2.07
C PRO A 132 0.37 -6.16 -1.83
N GLN A 133 -0.46 -5.25 -1.32
CA GLN A 133 0.03 -3.97 -0.86
C GLN A 133 0.93 -4.21 0.37
N SER A 134 2.20 -3.85 0.25
CA SER A 134 3.12 -3.94 1.38
C SER A 134 3.34 -2.54 1.98
N SER A 135 3.11 -2.42 3.27
CA SER A 135 3.58 -1.27 4.06
C SER A 135 4.98 -1.57 4.61
N ILE A 136 5.74 -0.52 4.95
CA ILE A 136 7.01 -0.65 5.69
C ILE A 136 6.79 -1.38 7.03
N LEU A 137 5.59 -1.26 7.58
CA LEU A 137 5.13 -1.92 8.80
C LEU A 137 4.46 -3.26 8.47
N GLY A 138 5.04 -4.06 7.59
CA GLY A 138 4.43 -5.26 7.01
C GLY A 138 3.82 -6.26 8.00
N GLU A 139 4.32 -6.34 9.23
CA GLU A 139 3.76 -7.16 10.32
C GLU A 139 3.49 -6.28 11.53
N VAL A 140 2.23 -5.96 11.78
CA VAL A 140 1.80 -5.09 12.89
C VAL A 140 1.44 -5.90 14.13
N LEU A 141 1.04 -7.16 13.95
CA LEU A 141 0.59 -8.01 15.04
C LEU A 141 1.10 -9.45 14.87
N ILE A 142 1.79 -9.93 15.89
CA ILE A 142 2.19 -11.33 16.00
C ILE A 142 1.35 -12.01 17.09
N VAL A 143 0.58 -13.01 16.72
CA VAL A 143 -0.22 -13.81 17.64
C VAL A 143 0.43 -15.16 17.86
N SER A 144 0.87 -15.45 19.08
CA SER A 144 1.42 -16.77 19.43
C SER A 144 0.37 -17.64 20.12
N LEU A 145 0.29 -18.90 19.71
CA LEU A 145 -0.61 -19.89 20.26
C LEU A 145 0.16 -20.96 21.02
N THR A 146 -0.22 -21.18 22.26
CA THR A 146 0.39 -22.21 23.11
C THR A 146 -0.67 -23.08 23.75
N SER A 147 -0.45 -24.39 23.86
CA SER A 147 -1.33 -25.32 24.56
C SER A 147 -0.52 -26.35 25.35
N LYS A 148 -1.04 -26.75 26.52
CA LYS A 148 -0.44 -27.82 27.35
C LYS A 148 -1.00 -29.19 27.02
N HIS A 149 -2.14 -29.28 26.33
CA HIS A 149 -2.90 -30.51 26.13
C HIS A 149 -3.11 -30.89 24.65
N THR A 150 -2.73 -30.02 23.72
CA THR A 150 -2.94 -30.23 22.29
C THR A 150 -1.57 -30.40 21.58
N SER A 151 -1.47 -31.31 20.63
CA SER A 151 -0.24 -31.50 19.86
C SER A 151 0.07 -30.24 19.04
N GLN A 152 1.36 -30.02 18.71
CA GLN A 152 1.74 -28.87 17.87
C GLN A 152 1.14 -28.92 16.47
N GLN A 153 0.90 -30.11 15.93
CA GLN A 153 0.27 -30.29 14.62
C GLN A 153 -1.21 -29.87 14.65
N ASP A 154 -1.94 -30.32 15.67
CA ASP A 154 -3.34 -29.92 15.84
C ASP A 154 -3.49 -28.44 16.11
N LEU A 155 -2.57 -27.87 16.90
CA LEU A 155 -2.54 -26.43 17.18
C LEU A 155 -2.32 -25.62 15.91
N ARG A 156 -1.40 -26.07 15.03
CA ARG A 156 -1.15 -25.45 13.74
C ARG A 156 -2.36 -25.56 12.80
N THR A 157 -2.97 -26.75 12.73
CA THR A 157 -4.18 -26.96 11.94
C THR A 157 -5.31 -26.04 12.40
N TYR A 158 -5.49 -25.90 13.71
CA TYR A 158 -6.49 -25.00 14.27
C TYR A 158 -6.17 -23.52 13.97
N ALA A 159 -4.89 -23.14 14.02
CA ALA A 159 -4.43 -21.80 13.67
C ALA A 159 -4.75 -21.45 12.21
N ASP A 160 -4.37 -22.34 11.29
CA ASP A 160 -4.48 -22.10 9.85
C ASP A 160 -5.95 -22.16 9.36
N TRP A 161 -6.76 -23.06 9.88
CA TRP A 161 -8.11 -23.29 9.37
C TRP A 161 -9.22 -22.56 10.14
N VAL A 162 -8.99 -22.19 11.39
CA VAL A 162 -10.01 -21.55 12.22
C VAL A 162 -9.64 -20.11 12.59
N ILE A 163 -8.45 -19.91 13.14
CA ILE A 163 -8.06 -18.61 13.69
C ILE A 163 -7.71 -17.62 12.56
N ARG A 164 -6.83 -18.03 11.63
CA ARG A 164 -6.38 -17.18 10.54
C ARG A 164 -7.54 -16.65 9.67
N PRO A 165 -8.50 -17.46 9.19
CA PRO A 165 -9.63 -16.95 8.41
C PRO A 165 -10.51 -15.97 9.20
N ARG A 166 -10.68 -16.20 10.50
CA ARG A 166 -11.47 -15.31 11.37
C ARG A 166 -10.77 -13.96 11.58
N LEU A 167 -9.46 -13.96 11.77
CA LEU A 167 -8.69 -12.72 11.91
C LEU A 167 -8.71 -11.93 10.59
N LEU A 168 -8.48 -12.60 9.45
CA LEU A 168 -8.50 -11.96 8.13
C LEU A 168 -9.90 -11.46 7.70
N SER A 169 -10.98 -11.98 8.30
CA SER A 169 -12.34 -11.48 8.04
C SER A 169 -12.72 -10.26 8.87
N THR A 170 -11.86 -9.84 9.79
CA THR A 170 -12.09 -8.64 10.60
C THR A 170 -11.70 -7.40 9.77
N GLY A 171 -12.63 -6.46 9.65
CA GLY A 171 -12.37 -5.23 8.89
C GLY A 171 -11.19 -4.44 9.48
N GLY A 172 -10.23 -4.06 8.62
CA GLY A 172 -9.03 -3.32 9.01
C GLY A 172 -7.78 -4.18 9.28
N VAL A 173 -7.83 -5.49 9.01
CA VAL A 173 -6.70 -6.42 9.07
C VAL A 173 -6.27 -6.83 7.67
#